data_bcf1f4c8263c2444a555105f3b9f8705
#
_entry.id   bcf1f4c8263c2444a555105f3b9f8705
#
_cell.length_a   1.000
_cell.length_b   1.000
_cell.length_c   1.000
_cell.angle_alpha   90.00
_cell.angle_beta   90.00
_cell.angle_gamma   90.00
#
_symmetry.space_group_name_H-M   'P 1'
#
loop_
_entity.id
_entity.type
_entity.pdbx_description
1 polymer ?
#
loop_
_entity_poly.entity_id
_entity_poly.type
_entity_poly.pdbx_seq_one_letter_code
_entity_poly.pdbx_strand_id
1 'polypeptide(L)'
;THEIGEEDVSYLLTKVADVDAVITGHAHQVFPGTVDASLTNIDQEKGTMNNVPVVMPGKYGSHLGVIDLELEKDDNAWDVIEGTGAVREIAKDDTDVDAELVEVAKEAHEGTIDYVREAVGTTTADIHSYFAQVQDDPSIQIVTIAQKAYVEQKIKGTANEGLSVLSAGAPFKAGTRSDPEYYTFVPKGELAIKNVADLYLYDNTLALLKVTGADVKEWLEMSAGQFNQIDPSKTEEQQLINTDYRSYNYDVIDGVTYEIDVTQPAK
;
A
#
# COMPACT_ATOMS: atom_id res chain seq x y z
N THR A 1 10.87 13.75 12.16
CA THR A 1 11.43 13.51 10.82
C THR A 1 10.24 13.34 9.90
N HIS A 2 9.93 14.36 9.08
CA HIS A 2 8.97 14.17 7.98
C HIS A 2 9.56 13.09 7.06
N GLU A 3 8.82 12.02 6.86
CA GLU A 3 9.10 11.12 5.75
C GLU A 3 8.96 11.97 4.48
N ILE A 4 9.96 11.91 3.62
CA ILE A 4 9.92 12.58 2.31
C ILE A 4 8.88 11.83 1.50
N GLY A 5 7.70 12.44 1.32
CA GLY A 5 6.62 11.89 0.50
C GLY A 5 6.92 12.05 -0.99
N GLU A 6 6.13 11.39 -1.82
CA GLU A 6 6.25 11.48 -3.28
C GLU A 6 5.97 12.89 -3.78
N GLU A 7 5.14 13.66 -3.08
CA GLU A 7 4.90 15.07 -3.38
C GLU A 7 6.16 15.90 -3.16
N ASP A 8 6.91 15.65 -2.09
CA ASP A 8 8.17 16.34 -1.79
C ASP A 8 9.22 16.05 -2.85
N VAL A 9 9.34 14.79 -3.29
CA VAL A 9 10.25 14.39 -4.36
C VAL A 9 9.85 15.07 -5.67
N SER A 10 8.58 15.05 -6.02
CA SER A 10 8.05 15.70 -7.23
C SER A 10 8.29 17.20 -7.19
N TYR A 11 8.05 17.83 -6.06
CA TYR A 11 8.34 19.25 -5.84
C TYR A 11 9.83 19.59 -5.97
N LEU A 12 10.72 18.71 -5.50
CA LEU A 12 12.16 18.91 -5.64
C LEU A 12 12.61 18.73 -7.09
N LEU A 13 12.01 17.79 -7.85
CA LEU A 13 12.30 17.60 -9.26
C LEU A 13 11.97 18.85 -10.09
N THR A 14 10.91 19.57 -9.75
CA THR A 14 10.57 20.83 -10.46
C THR A 14 11.57 21.96 -10.23
N LYS A 15 12.56 21.80 -9.35
CA LYS A 15 13.68 22.75 -9.16
C LYS A 15 14.94 22.35 -9.92
N VAL A 16 14.92 21.22 -10.59
CA VAL A 16 16.05 20.77 -11.40
C VAL A 16 15.97 21.48 -12.76
N ALA A 17 17.09 21.99 -13.23
CA ALA A 17 17.17 22.61 -14.55
C ALA A 17 16.80 21.60 -15.65
N ASP A 18 16.18 22.07 -16.71
CA ASP A 18 15.79 21.29 -17.89
C ASP A 18 14.75 20.18 -17.60
N VAL A 19 13.97 20.35 -16.52
CA VAL A 19 12.77 19.54 -16.26
C VAL A 19 11.54 20.37 -16.65
N ASP A 20 10.90 19.98 -17.74
CA ASP A 20 9.78 20.73 -18.35
C ASP A 20 8.41 20.26 -17.84
N ALA A 21 8.32 19.03 -17.37
CA ALA A 21 7.08 18.44 -16.83
C ALA A 21 7.37 17.29 -15.87
N VAL A 22 6.47 17.02 -14.91
CA VAL A 22 6.58 15.91 -13.98
C VAL A 22 5.28 15.11 -13.96
N ILE A 23 5.39 13.80 -14.20
CA ILE A 23 4.33 12.84 -13.96
C ILE A 23 4.71 12.04 -12.72
N THR A 24 3.83 11.99 -11.73
CA THR A 24 4.08 11.32 -10.45
C THR A 24 2.94 10.39 -10.05
N GLY A 25 3.16 9.53 -9.08
CA GLY A 25 2.21 8.51 -8.63
C GLY A 25 2.58 7.96 -7.27
N HIS A 26 2.25 6.69 -7.00
CA HIS A 26 2.54 5.91 -5.79
C HIS A 26 1.78 6.36 -4.53
N ALA A 27 1.78 7.64 -4.18
CA ALA A 27 1.01 8.16 -3.03
C ALA A 27 -0.52 8.06 -3.20
N HIS A 28 -1.00 7.68 -4.39
CA HIS A 28 -2.42 7.55 -4.73
C HIS A 28 -3.24 8.83 -4.56
N GLN A 29 -2.58 9.97 -4.53
CA GLN A 29 -3.22 11.28 -4.41
C GLN A 29 -3.57 11.85 -5.78
N VAL A 30 -4.28 12.97 -5.78
CA VAL A 30 -4.68 13.68 -6.99
C VAL A 30 -4.05 15.07 -6.97
N PHE A 31 -3.22 15.35 -8.00
CA PHE A 31 -2.69 16.70 -8.22
C PHE A 31 -2.83 17.09 -9.71
N PRO A 32 -3.30 18.32 -10.02
CA PRO A 32 -3.87 19.32 -9.10
C PRO A 32 -5.10 18.79 -8.36
N GLY A 33 -5.24 19.18 -7.08
CA GLY A 33 -6.28 18.69 -6.18
C GLY A 33 -5.88 18.85 -4.72
N THR A 34 -5.56 17.75 -4.03
CA THR A 34 -5.11 17.77 -2.64
C THR A 34 -3.59 17.88 -2.59
N VAL A 35 -3.06 18.90 -1.95
CA VAL A 35 -1.61 19.10 -1.73
C VAL A 35 -1.36 19.54 -0.30
N ASP A 36 -0.23 19.13 0.25
CA ASP A 36 0.25 19.63 1.53
C ASP A 36 0.45 21.15 1.49
N ALA A 37 -0.22 21.86 2.40
CA ALA A 37 -0.15 23.31 2.53
C ALA A 37 1.24 23.82 2.95
N SER A 38 2.18 22.94 3.30
CA SER A 38 3.56 23.27 3.64
C SER A 38 4.43 23.61 2.42
N LEU A 39 4.05 23.17 1.22
CA LEU A 39 4.76 23.45 -0.02
C LEU A 39 4.41 24.84 -0.55
N THR A 40 5.43 25.54 -1.10
CA THR A 40 5.28 26.90 -1.65
C THR A 40 5.37 26.88 -3.17
N ASN A 41 4.90 27.95 -3.83
CA ASN A 41 4.93 28.07 -5.31
C ASN A 41 4.15 26.96 -6.03
N ILE A 42 2.98 26.62 -5.47
CA ILE A 42 2.04 25.69 -6.09
C ILE A 42 0.87 26.48 -6.63
N ASP A 43 0.57 26.28 -7.90
CA ASP A 43 -0.62 26.81 -8.57
C ASP A 43 -1.56 25.65 -8.91
N GLN A 44 -2.65 25.55 -8.16
CA GLN A 44 -3.65 24.50 -8.33
C GLN A 44 -4.51 24.69 -9.58
N GLU A 45 -4.68 25.93 -10.04
CA GLU A 45 -5.47 26.22 -11.25
C GLU A 45 -4.69 25.85 -12.51
N LYS A 46 -3.39 26.15 -12.51
CA LYS A 46 -2.49 25.78 -13.60
C LYS A 46 -1.93 24.35 -13.48
N GLY A 47 -2.08 23.71 -12.33
CA GLY A 47 -1.48 22.39 -12.08
C GLY A 47 0.04 22.42 -12.11
N THR A 48 0.66 23.47 -11.53
CA THR A 48 2.11 23.64 -11.55
C THR A 48 2.72 23.68 -10.16
N MET A 49 3.96 23.20 -10.06
CA MET A 49 4.85 23.38 -8.91
C MET A 49 6.11 24.11 -9.41
N ASN A 50 6.46 25.25 -8.80
CA ASN A 50 7.57 26.11 -9.27
C ASN A 50 7.48 26.45 -10.80
N ASN A 51 6.28 26.66 -11.33
CA ASN A 51 5.95 26.88 -12.73
C ASN A 51 6.16 25.69 -13.68
N VAL A 52 6.54 24.53 -13.17
CA VAL A 52 6.63 23.28 -13.94
C VAL A 52 5.31 22.53 -13.81
N PRO A 53 4.65 22.11 -14.91
CA PRO A 53 3.42 21.32 -14.86
C PRO A 53 3.67 19.96 -14.24
N VAL A 54 2.78 19.59 -13.31
CA VAL A 54 2.84 18.33 -12.57
C VAL A 54 1.46 17.68 -12.59
N VAL A 55 1.40 16.37 -12.75
CA VAL A 55 0.16 15.60 -12.56
C VAL A 55 0.39 14.36 -11.73
N MET A 56 -0.55 14.10 -10.79
CA MET A 56 -0.69 12.82 -10.08
C MET A 56 -2.16 12.37 -10.23
N PRO A 57 -2.46 11.39 -11.10
CA PRO A 57 -3.84 11.07 -11.48
C PRO A 57 -4.50 10.01 -10.60
N GLY A 58 -4.25 10.01 -9.30
CA GLY A 58 -4.88 9.07 -8.36
C GLY A 58 -4.38 7.62 -8.50
N LYS A 59 -5.29 6.67 -8.46
CA LYS A 59 -4.99 5.23 -8.54
C LYS A 59 -6.05 4.46 -9.33
N TYR A 60 -5.67 3.29 -9.82
CA TYR A 60 -6.58 2.32 -10.47
C TYR A 60 -7.42 2.89 -11.62
N GLY A 61 -6.87 3.83 -12.36
CA GLY A 61 -7.58 4.48 -13.47
C GLY A 61 -8.67 5.47 -13.04
N SER A 62 -8.64 5.95 -11.79
CA SER A 62 -9.64 6.90 -11.27
C SER A 62 -9.61 8.25 -11.96
N HIS A 63 -8.47 8.65 -12.50
CA HIS A 63 -8.29 9.94 -13.17
C HIS A 63 -7.38 9.79 -14.38
N LEU A 64 -7.56 10.69 -15.36
CA LEU A 64 -6.64 10.94 -16.46
C LEU A 64 -5.84 12.20 -16.16
N GLY A 65 -4.51 12.10 -16.13
CA GLY A 65 -3.61 13.25 -16.07
C GLY A 65 -3.36 13.79 -17.47
N VAL A 66 -3.44 15.11 -17.62
CA VAL A 66 -3.18 15.82 -18.89
C VAL A 66 -2.15 16.91 -18.62
N ILE A 67 -1.11 16.95 -19.42
CA ILE A 67 -0.12 18.04 -19.44
C ILE A 67 -0.14 18.67 -20.82
N ASP A 68 -0.39 19.97 -20.87
CA ASP A 68 -0.32 20.77 -22.08
C ASP A 68 0.92 21.65 -22.00
N LEU A 69 1.76 21.60 -23.05
CA LEU A 69 2.98 22.40 -23.19
C LEU A 69 2.89 23.29 -24.41
N GLU A 70 3.13 24.57 -24.23
CA GLU A 70 3.33 25.49 -25.33
C GLU A 70 4.82 25.54 -25.65
N LEU A 71 5.15 25.25 -26.90
CA LEU A 71 6.52 25.14 -27.38
C LEU A 71 6.87 26.21 -28.38
N GLU A 72 8.00 26.88 -28.19
CA GLU A 72 8.60 27.77 -29.20
C GLU A 72 9.85 27.10 -29.77
N LYS A 73 10.05 27.26 -31.07
CA LYS A 73 11.21 26.74 -31.76
C LYS A 73 12.18 27.87 -32.09
N ASP A 74 13.38 27.78 -31.52
CA ASP A 74 14.50 28.55 -32.03
C ASP A 74 15.27 27.78 -33.12
N ASP A 75 16.39 28.30 -33.60
CA ASP A 75 17.11 27.72 -34.74
C ASP A 75 17.58 26.26 -34.51
N ASN A 76 17.74 25.79 -33.29
CA ASN A 76 18.32 24.50 -32.98
C ASN A 76 17.57 23.66 -31.92
N ALA A 77 16.66 24.23 -31.13
CA ALA A 77 15.98 23.56 -30.05
C ALA A 77 14.49 23.95 -29.96
N TRP A 78 13.76 23.18 -29.17
CA TRP A 78 12.41 23.54 -28.73
C TRP A 78 12.48 23.95 -27.27
N ASP A 79 11.92 25.10 -26.95
CA ASP A 79 11.79 25.59 -25.56
C ASP A 79 10.34 25.55 -25.14
N VAL A 80 10.12 25.12 -23.91
CA VAL A 80 8.79 25.17 -23.27
C VAL A 80 8.59 26.57 -22.71
N ILE A 81 7.63 27.32 -23.26
CA ILE A 81 7.34 28.71 -22.85
C ILE A 81 6.21 28.79 -21.84
N GLU A 82 5.28 27.85 -21.85
CA GLU A 82 4.22 27.68 -20.84
C GLU A 82 3.81 26.23 -20.76
N GLY A 83 3.43 25.78 -19.53
CA GLY A 83 2.90 24.45 -19.30
C GLY A 83 1.79 24.46 -18.24
N THR A 84 0.80 23.61 -18.45
CA THR A 84 -0.28 23.40 -17.48
C THR A 84 -0.51 21.91 -17.23
N GLY A 85 -0.89 21.58 -15.99
CA GLY A 85 -1.31 20.24 -15.57
C GLY A 85 -2.79 20.22 -15.21
N ALA A 86 -3.49 19.18 -15.61
CA ALA A 86 -4.88 18.97 -15.24
C ALA A 86 -5.16 17.50 -14.94
N VAL A 87 -6.15 17.23 -14.11
CA VAL A 87 -6.67 15.87 -13.90
C VAL A 87 -8.16 15.85 -14.23
N ARG A 88 -8.59 14.76 -14.88
CA ARG A 88 -9.99 14.51 -15.22
C ARG A 88 -10.42 13.22 -14.54
N GLU A 89 -11.43 13.31 -13.70
CA GLU A 89 -11.99 12.12 -13.06
C GLU A 89 -12.67 11.24 -14.12
N ILE A 90 -12.42 9.93 -14.06
CA ILE A 90 -13.12 8.93 -14.85
C ILE A 90 -14.38 8.54 -14.10
N ALA A 91 -15.54 8.83 -14.67
CA ALA A 91 -16.83 8.51 -14.06
C ALA A 91 -16.97 6.98 -13.92
N LYS A 92 -17.28 6.50 -12.72
CA LYS A 92 -17.41 5.06 -12.43
C LYS A 92 -18.59 4.41 -13.16
N ASP A 93 -19.61 5.21 -13.48
CA ASP A 93 -20.84 4.77 -14.15
C ASP A 93 -20.82 5.06 -15.66
N ASP A 94 -19.68 5.55 -16.18
CA ASP A 94 -19.54 5.78 -17.60
C ASP A 94 -19.39 4.45 -18.32
N THR A 95 -20.37 4.16 -19.19
CA THR A 95 -20.41 2.94 -20.00
C THR A 95 -19.86 3.15 -21.40
N ASP A 96 -19.45 4.37 -21.74
CA ASP A 96 -18.82 4.68 -23.00
C ASP A 96 -17.40 4.15 -23.01
N VAL A 97 -17.23 3.00 -23.63
CA VAL A 97 -15.93 2.35 -23.84
C VAL A 97 -15.59 2.38 -25.32
N ASP A 98 -14.31 2.58 -25.64
CA ASP A 98 -13.82 2.45 -26.98
C ASP A 98 -13.83 0.98 -27.42
N ALA A 99 -14.63 0.64 -28.43
CA ALA A 99 -14.83 -0.72 -28.87
C ALA A 99 -13.54 -1.33 -29.45
N GLU A 100 -12.66 -0.55 -30.05
CA GLU A 100 -11.38 -1.01 -30.58
C GLU A 100 -10.42 -1.37 -29.43
N LEU A 101 -10.36 -0.56 -28.37
CA LEU A 101 -9.56 -0.85 -27.19
C LEU A 101 -10.06 -2.12 -26.46
N VAL A 102 -11.37 -2.30 -26.38
CA VAL A 102 -11.97 -3.51 -25.79
C VAL A 102 -11.56 -4.75 -26.57
N GLU A 103 -11.62 -4.70 -27.91
CA GLU A 103 -11.24 -5.86 -28.74
C GLU A 103 -9.74 -6.16 -28.65
N VAL A 104 -8.89 -5.12 -28.66
CA VAL A 104 -7.42 -5.30 -28.51
C VAL A 104 -7.05 -5.87 -27.14
N ALA A 105 -7.74 -5.45 -26.07
CA ALA A 105 -7.45 -5.91 -24.72
C ALA A 105 -8.08 -7.28 -24.39
N LYS A 106 -9.04 -7.77 -25.19
CA LYS A 106 -9.90 -8.90 -24.88
C LYS A 106 -9.14 -10.18 -24.52
N GLU A 107 -8.19 -10.59 -25.34
CA GLU A 107 -7.42 -11.83 -25.10
C GLU A 107 -6.66 -11.76 -23.76
N ALA A 108 -5.99 -10.61 -23.48
CA ALA A 108 -5.27 -10.43 -22.23
C ALA A 108 -6.22 -10.35 -21.02
N HIS A 109 -7.38 -9.74 -21.18
CA HIS A 109 -8.40 -9.63 -20.14
C HIS A 109 -9.01 -10.99 -19.80
N GLU A 110 -9.48 -11.74 -20.80
CA GLU A 110 -10.05 -13.08 -20.63
C GLU A 110 -9.01 -14.05 -20.04
N GLY A 111 -7.78 -14.05 -20.56
CA GLY A 111 -6.69 -14.86 -20.02
C GLY A 111 -6.35 -14.52 -18.56
N THR A 112 -6.40 -13.25 -18.19
CA THR A 112 -6.21 -12.83 -16.79
C THR A 112 -7.35 -13.34 -15.90
N ILE A 113 -8.60 -13.23 -16.36
CA ILE A 113 -9.77 -13.73 -15.62
C ILE A 113 -9.67 -15.24 -15.40
N ASP A 114 -9.32 -15.99 -16.41
CA ASP A 114 -9.18 -17.44 -16.31
C ASP A 114 -8.07 -17.81 -15.33
N TYR A 115 -6.90 -17.16 -15.44
CA TYR A 115 -5.77 -17.38 -14.55
C TYR A 115 -6.10 -17.08 -13.09
N VAL A 116 -6.67 -15.91 -12.78
CA VAL A 116 -6.94 -15.54 -11.38
C VAL A 116 -8.08 -16.35 -10.74
N ARG A 117 -8.87 -17.06 -11.55
CA ARG A 117 -9.94 -17.96 -11.10
C ARG A 117 -9.50 -19.42 -11.01
N GLU A 118 -8.27 -19.73 -11.38
CA GLU A 118 -7.74 -21.09 -11.23
C GLU A 118 -7.78 -21.53 -9.77
N ALA A 119 -8.37 -22.71 -9.53
CA ALA A 119 -8.52 -23.26 -8.20
C ALA A 119 -7.17 -23.72 -7.62
N VAL A 120 -6.86 -23.29 -6.38
CA VAL A 120 -5.62 -23.62 -5.69
C VAL A 120 -5.85 -24.43 -4.41
N GLY A 121 -7.08 -24.53 -3.94
CA GLY A 121 -7.41 -25.27 -2.72
C GLY A 121 -8.83 -25.04 -2.23
N THR A 122 -9.06 -25.32 -0.96
CA THR A 122 -10.36 -25.12 -0.30
C THR A 122 -10.17 -24.64 1.14
N THR A 123 -11.12 -23.86 1.64
CA THR A 123 -11.23 -23.52 3.06
C THR A 123 -12.53 -24.01 3.65
N THR A 124 -12.49 -24.44 4.91
CA THR A 124 -13.66 -24.93 5.66
C THR A 124 -14.41 -23.84 6.44
N ALA A 125 -13.85 -22.62 6.48
CA ALA A 125 -14.42 -21.46 7.14
C ALA A 125 -14.14 -20.20 6.33
N ASP A 126 -14.89 -19.13 6.60
CA ASP A 126 -14.56 -17.82 6.07
C ASP A 126 -13.22 -17.33 6.65
N ILE A 127 -12.43 -16.64 5.82
CA ILE A 127 -11.18 -15.99 6.23
C ILE A 127 -11.38 -14.49 5.98
N HIS A 128 -11.20 -13.68 7.02
CA HIS A 128 -11.36 -12.23 6.91
C HIS A 128 -10.36 -11.51 7.82
N SER A 129 -10.10 -10.24 7.55
CA SER A 129 -9.15 -9.39 8.27
C SER A 129 -9.82 -8.37 9.21
N TYR A 130 -11.10 -8.53 9.52
CA TYR A 130 -11.87 -7.54 10.28
C TYR A 130 -11.29 -7.20 11.65
N PHE A 131 -10.62 -8.15 12.28
CA PHE A 131 -10.04 -7.99 13.62
C PHE A 131 -8.52 -8.12 13.64
N ALA A 132 -7.88 -8.16 12.47
CA ALA A 132 -6.45 -8.40 12.35
C ALA A 132 -5.56 -7.38 13.08
N GLN A 133 -6.09 -6.20 13.39
CA GLN A 133 -5.38 -5.18 14.17
C GLN A 133 -5.48 -5.35 15.70
N VAL A 134 -6.36 -6.19 16.20
CA VAL A 134 -6.65 -6.28 17.66
C VAL A 134 -6.61 -7.69 18.23
N GLN A 135 -6.47 -8.69 17.37
CA GLN A 135 -6.37 -10.10 17.80
C GLN A 135 -5.59 -10.92 16.78
N ASP A 136 -5.23 -12.13 17.20
CA ASP A 136 -4.71 -13.14 16.27
C ASP A 136 -5.77 -13.50 15.23
N ASP A 137 -5.42 -13.41 13.95
CA ASP A 137 -6.38 -13.41 12.86
C ASP A 137 -6.00 -14.42 11.77
N PRO A 138 -6.94 -15.29 11.33
CA PRO A 138 -6.67 -16.33 10.33
C PRO A 138 -6.12 -15.80 9.01
N SER A 139 -6.46 -14.56 8.62
CA SER A 139 -5.95 -13.96 7.38
C SER A 139 -4.45 -13.69 7.43
N ILE A 140 -3.91 -13.41 8.62
CA ILE A 140 -2.47 -13.21 8.83
C ILE A 140 -1.79 -14.55 9.13
N GLN A 141 -2.43 -15.42 9.93
CA GLN A 141 -1.89 -16.73 10.27
C GLN A 141 -1.60 -17.60 9.05
N ILE A 142 -2.48 -17.61 8.04
CA ILE A 142 -2.25 -18.42 6.82
C ILE A 142 -1.00 -17.96 6.09
N VAL A 143 -0.72 -16.66 6.08
CA VAL A 143 0.47 -16.08 5.45
C VAL A 143 1.72 -16.46 6.25
N THR A 144 1.72 -16.25 7.57
CA THR A 144 2.86 -16.55 8.44
C THR A 144 3.18 -18.04 8.45
N ILE A 145 2.18 -18.92 8.46
CA ILE A 145 2.35 -20.38 8.34
C ILE A 145 2.98 -20.76 7.00
N ALA A 146 2.52 -20.16 5.90
CA ALA A 146 3.08 -20.44 4.57
C ALA A 146 4.54 -20.01 4.45
N GLN A 147 4.88 -18.82 4.95
CA GLN A 147 6.25 -18.30 5.00
C GLN A 147 7.16 -19.23 5.80
N LYS A 148 6.71 -19.62 7.00
CA LYS A 148 7.45 -20.53 7.91
C LYS A 148 7.70 -21.88 7.26
N ALA A 149 6.68 -22.51 6.69
CA ALA A 149 6.80 -23.80 6.03
C ALA A 149 7.79 -23.76 4.87
N TYR A 150 7.77 -22.68 4.08
CA TYR A 150 8.72 -22.47 2.99
C TYR A 150 10.16 -22.32 3.51
N VAL A 151 10.38 -21.51 4.55
CA VAL A 151 11.71 -21.31 5.13
C VAL A 151 12.25 -22.58 5.75
N GLU A 152 11.45 -23.32 6.52
CA GLU A 152 11.84 -24.60 7.12
C GLU A 152 12.30 -25.60 6.05
N GLN A 153 11.62 -25.63 4.90
CA GLN A 153 12.05 -26.45 3.76
C GLN A 153 13.39 -25.96 3.19
N LYS A 154 13.59 -24.66 3.07
CA LYS A 154 14.79 -24.07 2.45
C LYS A 154 16.04 -24.18 3.30
N ILE A 155 15.91 -24.12 4.63
CA ILE A 155 17.08 -24.23 5.54
C ILE A 155 17.49 -25.68 5.82
N LYS A 156 16.67 -26.65 5.42
CA LYS A 156 16.95 -28.07 5.61
C LYS A 156 18.25 -28.45 4.88
N GLY A 157 19.15 -29.15 5.59
CA GLY A 157 20.48 -29.52 5.08
C GLY A 157 21.49 -28.36 5.07
N THR A 158 21.15 -27.20 5.60
CA THR A 158 22.06 -26.05 5.73
C THR A 158 22.58 -25.90 7.16
N ALA A 159 23.54 -24.99 7.39
CA ALA A 159 24.02 -24.66 8.74
C ALA A 159 22.95 -24.02 9.64
N ASN A 160 21.81 -23.63 9.08
CA ASN A 160 20.68 -23.05 9.80
C ASN A 160 19.60 -24.07 10.16
N GLU A 161 19.74 -25.32 9.74
CA GLU A 161 18.81 -26.40 10.12
C GLU A 161 18.78 -26.56 11.65
N GLY A 162 17.58 -26.65 12.22
CA GLY A 162 17.38 -26.75 13.66
C GLY A 162 17.29 -25.42 14.41
N LEU A 163 17.46 -24.26 13.73
CA LEU A 163 17.09 -22.97 14.31
C LEU A 163 15.56 -22.84 14.36
N SER A 164 15.07 -22.19 15.41
CA SER A 164 13.63 -21.86 15.50
C SER A 164 13.30 -20.83 14.40
N VAL A 165 12.30 -21.16 13.59
CA VAL A 165 11.79 -20.25 12.56
C VAL A 165 10.58 -19.52 13.13
N LEU A 166 10.69 -18.20 13.20
CA LEU A 166 9.59 -17.28 13.47
C LEU A 166 9.12 -16.69 12.16
N SER A 167 7.88 -16.24 12.09
CA SER A 167 7.34 -15.64 10.89
C SER A 167 6.59 -14.36 11.21
N ALA A 168 6.99 -13.25 10.62
CA ALA A 168 6.32 -11.97 10.78
C ALA A 168 5.35 -11.71 9.63
N GLY A 169 4.20 -11.12 9.94
CA GLY A 169 3.20 -10.71 8.98
C GLY A 169 2.39 -9.52 9.49
N ALA A 170 1.96 -8.66 8.59
CA ALA A 170 1.18 -7.47 8.91
C ALA A 170 -0.15 -7.44 8.13
N PRO A 171 -1.23 -6.89 8.70
CA PRO A 171 -2.49 -6.73 8.01
C PRO A 171 -2.43 -5.58 7.00
N PHE A 172 -2.44 -5.89 5.71
CA PHE A 172 -2.48 -4.89 4.64
C PHE A 172 -3.88 -4.30 4.42
N LYS A 173 -4.92 -5.15 4.53
CA LYS A 173 -6.33 -4.79 4.35
C LYS A 173 -7.06 -4.95 5.67
N ALA A 174 -7.05 -3.92 6.50
CA ALA A 174 -7.64 -3.96 7.84
C ALA A 174 -8.41 -2.67 8.17
N GLY A 175 -9.01 -2.05 7.16
CA GLY A 175 -9.59 -0.72 7.24
C GLY A 175 -8.52 0.37 7.31
N THR A 176 -8.73 1.47 6.63
CA THR A 176 -7.82 2.61 6.63
C THR A 176 -8.60 3.91 6.80
N ARG A 177 -7.90 5.02 7.08
CA ARG A 177 -8.54 6.34 7.12
C ARG A 177 -9.17 6.74 5.78
N SER A 178 -8.55 6.33 4.68
CA SER A 178 -9.02 6.64 3.32
C SER A 178 -10.07 5.66 2.81
N ASP A 179 -10.14 4.45 3.39
CA ASP A 179 -11.09 3.42 3.00
C ASP A 179 -11.41 2.53 4.21
N PRO A 180 -12.40 2.91 5.04
CA PRO A 180 -12.79 2.16 6.23
C PRO A 180 -13.35 0.77 5.93
N GLU A 181 -13.80 0.52 4.70
CA GLU A 181 -14.35 -0.76 4.26
C GLU A 181 -13.29 -1.69 3.63
N TYR A 182 -12.01 -1.26 3.60
CA TYR A 182 -10.93 -2.00 2.97
C TYR A 182 -10.47 -3.19 3.80
N TYR A 183 -11.17 -4.32 3.65
CA TYR A 183 -10.86 -5.58 4.33
C TYR A 183 -10.71 -6.72 3.33
N THR A 184 -9.95 -7.76 3.71
CA THR A 184 -9.96 -9.05 3.04
C THR A 184 -11.17 -9.86 3.50
N PHE A 185 -11.88 -10.47 2.55
CA PHE A 185 -12.92 -11.46 2.83
C PHE A 185 -12.87 -12.59 1.80
N VAL A 186 -12.50 -13.76 2.26
CA VAL A 186 -12.46 -14.99 1.46
C VAL A 186 -13.51 -15.95 2.01
N PRO A 187 -14.60 -16.20 1.28
CA PRO A 187 -15.67 -17.07 1.75
C PRO A 187 -15.22 -18.54 1.83
N LYS A 188 -15.84 -19.27 2.72
CA LYS A 188 -15.74 -20.73 2.80
C LYS A 188 -16.03 -21.38 1.44
N GLY A 189 -15.19 -22.34 1.05
CA GLY A 189 -15.35 -23.07 -0.19
C GLY A 189 -14.05 -23.18 -0.98
N GLU A 190 -14.16 -23.15 -2.30
CA GLU A 190 -13.04 -23.19 -3.20
C GLU A 190 -12.21 -21.91 -3.13
N LEU A 191 -10.89 -22.07 -3.11
CA LEU A 191 -9.93 -20.98 -3.16
C LEU A 191 -9.31 -20.92 -4.56
N ALA A 192 -9.30 -19.72 -5.11
CA ALA A 192 -8.64 -19.41 -6.38
C ALA A 192 -7.42 -18.50 -6.16
N ILE A 193 -6.60 -18.32 -7.19
CA ILE A 193 -5.42 -17.43 -7.15
C ILE A 193 -5.80 -16.02 -6.67
N LYS A 194 -6.94 -15.48 -7.11
CA LYS A 194 -7.44 -14.16 -6.65
C LYS A 194 -7.61 -14.07 -5.13
N ASN A 195 -7.98 -15.17 -4.47
CA ASN A 195 -8.15 -15.20 -3.01
C ASN A 195 -6.78 -15.15 -2.29
N VAL A 196 -5.79 -15.83 -2.86
CA VAL A 196 -4.41 -15.74 -2.36
C VAL A 196 -3.86 -14.33 -2.53
N ALA A 197 -4.08 -13.71 -3.69
CA ALA A 197 -3.70 -12.33 -3.96
C ALA A 197 -4.45 -11.32 -3.04
N ASP A 198 -5.67 -11.62 -2.60
CA ASP A 198 -6.40 -10.80 -1.65
C ASP A 198 -5.86 -10.93 -0.21
N LEU A 199 -5.36 -12.09 0.16
CA LEU A 199 -4.70 -12.35 1.46
C LEU A 199 -3.31 -11.71 1.52
N TYR A 200 -2.58 -11.68 0.40
CA TYR A 200 -1.26 -11.04 0.30
C TYR A 200 -1.14 -10.25 -1.00
N LEU A 201 -1.26 -8.94 -0.90
CA LEU A 201 -1.46 -8.04 -2.04
C LEU A 201 -0.22 -7.80 -2.91
N TYR A 202 0.98 -7.93 -2.34
CA TYR A 202 2.20 -7.46 -2.97
C TYR A 202 3.10 -8.63 -3.37
N ASP A 203 3.69 -8.54 -4.55
CA ASP A 203 4.68 -9.51 -5.05
C ASP A 203 6.05 -9.21 -4.40
N ASN A 204 6.17 -9.57 -3.12
CA ASN A 204 7.39 -9.37 -2.34
C ASN A 204 8.25 -10.63 -2.33
N THR A 205 9.56 -10.44 -2.20
CA THR A 205 10.48 -11.54 -1.93
C THR A 205 10.55 -11.84 -0.44
N LEU A 206 10.57 -13.13 -0.10
CA LEU A 206 10.73 -13.57 1.27
C LEU A 206 12.18 -13.37 1.73
N ALA A 207 12.36 -12.61 2.82
CA ALA A 207 13.66 -12.41 3.46
C ALA A 207 13.79 -13.27 4.71
N LEU A 208 14.96 -13.88 4.90
CA LEU A 208 15.32 -14.63 6.11
C LEU A 208 16.40 -13.89 6.87
N LEU A 209 16.10 -13.50 8.10
CA LEU A 209 17.00 -12.78 8.98
C LEU A 209 17.38 -13.66 10.18
N LYS A 210 18.62 -13.60 10.61
CA LYS A 210 19.07 -14.19 11.86
C LYS A 210 19.04 -13.12 12.95
N VAL A 211 18.15 -13.26 13.91
CA VAL A 211 17.92 -12.29 14.99
C VAL A 211 18.04 -12.94 16.35
N THR A 212 18.16 -12.14 17.39
CA THR A 212 18.12 -12.58 18.78
C THR A 212 16.73 -12.38 19.38
N GLY A 213 16.46 -12.98 20.55
CA GLY A 213 15.22 -12.72 21.28
C GLY A 213 15.05 -11.25 21.71
N ALA A 214 16.16 -10.52 21.87
CA ALA A 214 16.12 -9.08 22.16
C ALA A 214 15.63 -8.27 20.94
N ASP A 215 16.09 -8.63 19.75
CA ASP A 215 15.65 -8.00 18.50
C ASP A 215 14.16 -8.26 18.25
N VAL A 216 13.69 -9.50 18.49
CA VAL A 216 12.26 -9.86 18.38
C VAL A 216 11.42 -9.07 19.37
N LYS A 217 11.89 -8.91 20.61
CA LYS A 217 11.19 -8.08 21.59
C LYS A 217 11.10 -6.62 21.14
N GLU A 218 12.20 -6.05 20.66
CA GLU A 218 12.22 -4.65 20.20
C GLU A 218 11.30 -4.46 18.99
N TRP A 219 11.24 -5.42 18.08
CA TRP A 219 10.31 -5.41 16.95
C TRP A 219 8.84 -5.38 17.41
N LEU A 220 8.47 -6.25 18.36
CA LEU A 220 7.12 -6.26 18.92
C LEU A 220 6.78 -4.97 19.69
N GLU A 221 7.74 -4.37 20.39
CA GLU A 221 7.58 -3.06 21.04
C GLU A 221 7.33 -1.94 20.02
N MET A 222 8.01 -1.97 18.87
CA MET A 222 7.76 -1.04 17.76
C MET A 222 6.36 -1.26 17.19
N SER A 223 5.96 -2.51 16.93
CA SER A 223 4.63 -2.86 16.43
C SER A 223 3.52 -2.39 17.37
N ALA A 224 3.78 -2.36 18.69
CA ALA A 224 2.83 -1.88 19.69
C ALA A 224 2.47 -0.39 19.54
N GLY A 225 3.23 0.39 18.75
CA GLY A 225 2.87 1.75 18.32
C GLY A 225 1.54 1.84 17.56
N GLN A 226 1.01 0.70 17.10
CA GLN A 226 -0.34 0.57 16.54
C GLN A 226 -1.44 1.02 17.52
N PHE A 227 -1.19 1.01 18.83
CA PHE A 227 -2.19 1.26 19.86
C PHE A 227 -1.96 2.62 20.55
N ASN A 228 -3.04 3.31 20.82
CA ASN A 228 -3.02 4.43 21.76
C ASN A 228 -2.90 3.92 23.19
N GLN A 229 -2.21 4.67 24.04
CA GLN A 229 -2.19 4.34 25.46
C GLN A 229 -3.57 4.51 26.08
N ILE A 230 -4.05 3.46 26.75
CA ILE A 230 -5.35 3.44 27.42
C ILE A 230 -5.15 3.80 28.91
N ASP A 231 -5.93 4.75 29.39
CA ASP A 231 -5.99 5.10 30.81
C ASP A 231 -7.06 4.25 31.52
N PRO A 232 -6.69 3.24 32.32
CA PRO A 232 -7.65 2.35 32.98
C PRO A 232 -8.48 3.03 34.08
N SER A 233 -8.14 4.28 34.46
CA SER A 233 -8.92 5.05 35.43
C SER A 233 -10.12 5.76 34.81
N LYS A 234 -10.15 5.89 33.48
CA LYS A 234 -11.25 6.49 32.75
C LYS A 234 -12.38 5.49 32.51
N THR A 235 -13.60 5.97 32.61
CA THR A 235 -14.82 5.18 32.35
C THR A 235 -15.40 5.46 30.98
N GLU A 236 -14.96 6.53 30.33
CA GLU A 236 -15.36 6.91 28.99
C GLU A 236 -14.67 6.00 27.98
N GLU A 237 -15.32 5.82 26.84
CA GLU A 237 -14.76 5.10 25.70
C GLU A 237 -13.47 5.78 25.21
N GLN A 238 -12.46 4.99 24.95
CA GLN A 238 -11.15 5.45 24.47
C GLN A 238 -10.80 4.77 23.15
N GLN A 239 -10.28 5.54 22.22
CA GLN A 239 -9.85 5.01 20.93
C GLN A 239 -8.59 4.16 21.10
N LEU A 240 -8.71 2.84 20.83
CA LEU A 240 -7.61 1.89 20.98
C LEU A 240 -6.60 2.00 19.83
N ILE A 241 -7.06 2.06 18.58
CA ILE A 241 -6.20 2.06 17.40
C ILE A 241 -5.68 3.46 17.12
N ASN A 242 -4.37 3.59 16.98
CA ASN A 242 -3.72 4.79 16.48
C ASN A 242 -3.88 4.85 14.96
N THR A 243 -4.81 5.67 14.47
CA THR A 243 -5.10 5.79 13.03
C THR A 243 -3.98 6.45 12.22
N ASP A 244 -2.99 7.05 12.86
CA ASP A 244 -1.80 7.59 12.19
C ASP A 244 -0.72 6.53 11.96
N TYR A 245 -0.77 5.44 12.70
CA TYR A 245 0.11 4.29 12.50
C TYR A 245 -0.38 3.48 11.28
N ARG A 246 0.53 3.07 10.42
CA ARG A 246 0.17 2.29 9.23
C ARG A 246 0.02 0.83 9.59
N SER A 247 -1.12 0.21 9.26
CA SER A 247 -1.41 -1.18 9.58
C SER A 247 -0.36 -2.17 9.05
N TYR A 248 0.27 -1.86 7.92
CA TYR A 248 1.35 -2.68 7.35
C TYR A 248 2.68 -2.59 8.12
N ASN A 249 2.79 -1.72 9.12
CA ASN A 249 3.91 -1.68 10.08
C ASN A 249 3.57 -2.41 11.40
N TYR A 250 2.33 -2.88 11.55
CA TYR A 250 1.89 -3.66 12.69
C TYR A 250 2.17 -5.14 12.44
N ASP A 251 3.42 -5.55 12.63
CA ASP A 251 3.79 -6.95 12.50
C ASP A 251 3.34 -7.75 13.72
N VAL A 252 2.68 -8.87 13.46
CA VAL A 252 2.50 -9.96 14.39
C VAL A 252 3.52 -11.05 14.08
N ILE A 253 4.03 -11.75 15.12
CA ILE A 253 5.09 -12.74 14.94
C ILE A 253 4.59 -14.10 15.41
N ASP A 254 4.45 -15.04 14.46
CA ASP A 254 4.15 -16.43 14.74
C ASP A 254 5.39 -17.17 15.29
N GLY A 255 5.16 -18.10 16.22
CA GLY A 255 6.20 -18.90 16.87
C GLY A 255 6.68 -18.35 18.22
N VAL A 256 6.11 -17.22 18.68
CA VAL A 256 6.28 -16.68 20.04
C VAL A 256 4.93 -16.36 20.65
N THR A 257 4.88 -16.40 22.00
CA THR A 257 3.71 -15.92 22.74
C THR A 257 4.04 -14.61 23.42
N TYR A 258 3.16 -13.63 23.26
CA TYR A 258 3.35 -12.31 23.85
C TYR A 258 2.00 -11.64 24.15
N GLU A 259 2.03 -10.64 25.00
CA GLU A 259 0.88 -9.78 25.32
C GLU A 259 1.31 -8.32 25.12
N ILE A 260 0.43 -7.49 24.58
CA ILE A 260 0.64 -6.05 24.45
C ILE A 260 -0.19 -5.36 25.53
N ASP A 261 0.50 -4.75 26.52
CA ASP A 261 -0.13 -3.97 27.58
C ASP A 261 -0.33 -2.53 27.09
N VAL A 262 -1.51 -2.25 26.57
CA VAL A 262 -1.90 -0.92 26.05
C VAL A 262 -2.06 0.14 27.14
N THR A 263 -1.94 -0.20 28.40
CA THR A 263 -1.94 0.81 29.51
C THR A 263 -0.57 1.43 29.70
N GLN A 264 0.47 0.84 29.11
CA GLN A 264 1.83 1.37 29.13
C GLN A 264 2.08 2.24 27.88
N PRO A 265 2.98 3.21 27.96
CA PRO A 265 3.35 4.01 26.78
C PRO A 265 4.05 3.14 25.74
N ALA A 266 3.77 3.39 24.47
CA ALA A 266 4.54 2.84 23.38
C ALA A 266 6.01 3.29 23.46
N LYS A 267 6.91 2.44 23.01
CA LYS A 267 8.37 2.69 23.12
C LYS A 267 8.89 3.47 21.91
#